data_b57f8d2318f68624d7a2062ed411fc54
#
_entry.id   b57f8d2318f68624d7a2062ed411fc54
#
_cell.length_a   1.000
_cell.length_b   1.000
_cell.length_c   1.000
_cell.angle_alpha   90.00
_cell.angle_beta   90.00
_cell.angle_gamma   90.00
#
_symmetry.space_group_name_H-M   'P 1'
#
loop_
_entity.id
_entity.type
_entity.pdbx_description
1 polymer ?
#
loop_
_entity_poly.entity_id
_entity_poly.type
_entity_poly.pdbx_seq_one_letter_code
_entity_poly.pdbx_strand_id
1 'polypeptide(L)'
;MAEDEKKFSKHILGKTVVTKSGKRFGEVGNITFETRTGELIQIVLKNATGYASNLDLERDTQGDLTLPFSSVIAVGDFVVIAEEDIV
;
A
#
# COMPACT_ATOMS: atom_id res chain seq x y z
N MET A 1 -14.35 -8.97 -6.14
CA MET A 1 -15.10 -8.31 -7.21
C MET A 1 -14.58 -6.91 -7.42
N ALA A 2 -14.44 -6.50 -8.68
CA ALA A 2 -13.85 -5.21 -9.01
C ALA A 2 -14.58 -4.03 -8.36
N GLU A 3 -15.90 -4.09 -8.32
CA GLU A 3 -16.70 -3.02 -7.74
C GLU A 3 -16.51 -2.92 -6.24
N ASP A 4 -16.45 -4.06 -5.56
CA ASP A 4 -16.21 -4.08 -4.12
C ASP A 4 -14.81 -3.59 -3.79
N GLU A 5 -13.83 -3.94 -4.64
CA GLU A 5 -12.46 -3.49 -4.45
C GLU A 5 -12.33 -1.99 -4.67
N LYS A 6 -13.08 -1.43 -5.61
CA LYS A 6 -13.09 0.02 -5.81
C LYS A 6 -13.63 0.76 -4.61
N LYS A 7 -14.69 0.24 -3.99
CA LYS A 7 -15.22 0.81 -2.75
C LYS A 7 -14.21 0.68 -1.63
N PHE A 8 -13.58 -0.49 -1.51
CA PHE A 8 -12.56 -0.74 -0.51
C PHE A 8 -11.38 0.22 -0.69
N SER A 9 -10.95 0.44 -1.93
CA SER A 9 -9.82 1.31 -2.21
C SER A 9 -10.08 2.75 -1.79
N LYS A 10 -11.31 3.22 -1.93
CA LYS A 10 -11.65 4.57 -1.47
C LYS A 10 -11.54 4.69 0.03
N HIS A 11 -11.82 3.61 0.75
CA HIS A 11 -11.69 3.60 2.20
C HIS A 11 -10.24 3.71 2.66
N ILE A 12 -9.32 3.12 1.91
CA ILE A 12 -7.93 3.09 2.36
C ILE A 12 -7.11 4.29 1.89
N LEU A 13 -7.61 5.05 0.91
CA LEU A 13 -6.89 6.25 0.45
C LEU A 13 -6.68 7.21 1.62
N GLY A 14 -5.44 7.66 1.76
CA GLY A 14 -5.08 8.61 2.81
C GLY A 14 -4.77 7.99 4.15
N LYS A 15 -5.06 6.70 4.33
CA LYS A 15 -4.77 6.04 5.61
C LYS A 15 -3.26 5.85 5.78
N THR A 16 -2.83 5.85 7.03
CA THR A 16 -1.43 5.59 7.36
C THR A 16 -1.12 4.11 7.19
N VAL A 17 0.02 3.83 6.58
CA VAL A 17 0.50 2.46 6.38
C VAL A 17 1.56 2.17 7.44
N VAL A 18 1.35 1.09 8.21
CA VAL A 18 2.27 0.67 9.27
C VAL A 18 2.54 -0.82 9.17
N THR A 19 3.67 -1.26 9.71
CA THR A 19 3.98 -2.68 9.81
C THR A 19 3.34 -3.27 11.06
N LYS A 20 3.38 -4.60 11.17
CA LYS A 20 2.91 -5.30 12.37
C LYS A 20 3.63 -4.82 13.63
N SER A 21 4.88 -4.39 13.49
CA SER A 21 5.68 -3.91 14.62
C SER A 21 5.48 -2.42 14.90
N GLY A 22 4.63 -1.74 14.12
CA GLY A 22 4.32 -0.34 14.35
C GLY A 22 5.20 0.64 13.62
N LYS A 23 6.00 0.20 12.67
CA LYS A 23 6.83 1.10 11.87
C LYS A 23 5.98 1.76 10.79
N ARG A 24 5.99 3.08 10.73
CA ARG A 24 5.24 3.82 9.73
C ARG A 24 5.99 3.81 8.39
N PHE A 25 5.26 3.53 7.33
CA PHE A 25 5.80 3.59 5.96
C PHE A 25 5.41 4.87 5.25
N GLY A 26 4.25 5.40 5.54
CA GLY A 26 3.72 6.58 4.87
C GLY A 26 2.21 6.52 4.85
N GLU A 27 1.62 7.03 3.78
CA GLU A 27 0.17 7.05 3.60
C GLU A 27 -0.18 6.45 2.25
N VAL A 28 -1.40 5.94 2.12
CA VAL A 28 -1.88 5.44 0.84
C VAL A 28 -2.16 6.64 -0.05
N GLY A 29 -1.34 6.83 -1.09
CA GLY A 29 -1.49 7.95 -2.01
C GLY A 29 -2.26 7.58 -3.25
N ASN A 30 -2.13 6.33 -3.70
CA ASN A 30 -2.83 5.86 -4.87
C ASN A 30 -2.88 4.34 -4.82
N ILE A 31 -3.65 3.75 -5.74
CA ILE A 31 -3.84 2.31 -5.80
C ILE A 31 -3.80 1.88 -7.25
N THR A 32 -3.13 0.78 -7.53
CA THR A 32 -3.04 0.23 -8.88
C THR A 32 -3.92 -1.01 -8.98
N PHE A 33 -4.71 -1.08 -10.04
CA PHE A 33 -5.60 -2.20 -10.33
C PHE A 33 -5.14 -2.94 -11.56
N GLU A 34 -5.44 -4.24 -11.60
CA GLU A 34 -5.32 -5.02 -12.82
C GLU A 34 -6.44 -4.59 -13.77
N THR A 35 -6.08 -4.21 -15.00
CA THR A 35 -7.06 -3.63 -15.94
C THR A 35 -8.10 -4.64 -16.42
N ARG A 36 -7.75 -5.93 -16.44
CA ARG A 36 -8.65 -6.97 -16.94
C ARG A 36 -9.63 -7.47 -15.89
N THR A 37 -9.17 -7.63 -14.66
CA THR A 37 -9.97 -8.21 -13.59
C THR A 37 -10.48 -7.18 -12.60
N GLY A 38 -9.84 -6.01 -12.55
CA GLY A 38 -10.16 -4.99 -11.57
C GLY A 38 -9.59 -5.29 -10.19
N GLU A 39 -8.76 -6.33 -10.08
CA GLU A 39 -8.15 -6.66 -8.78
C GLU A 39 -7.14 -5.60 -8.38
N LEU A 40 -7.11 -5.31 -7.09
CA LEU A 40 -6.15 -4.40 -6.50
C LEU A 40 -4.78 -5.09 -6.45
N ILE A 41 -3.77 -4.47 -7.08
CA ILE A 41 -2.45 -5.08 -7.21
C ILE A 41 -1.47 -4.51 -6.20
N GLN A 42 -1.42 -3.19 -6.07
CA GLN A 42 -0.43 -2.56 -5.21
C GLN A 42 -0.90 -1.20 -4.73
N ILE A 43 -0.26 -0.76 -3.65
CA ILE A 43 -0.48 0.54 -3.05
C ILE A 43 0.71 1.42 -3.39
N VAL A 44 0.44 2.67 -3.77
CA VAL A 44 1.48 3.67 -4.00
C VAL A 44 1.51 4.57 -2.78
N LEU A 45 2.67 4.71 -2.16
CA LEU A 45 2.83 5.53 -0.96
C LEU A 45 2.99 7.00 -1.31
N LYS A 46 2.44 7.86 -0.45
CA LYS A 46 2.78 9.27 -0.43
C LYS A 46 3.31 9.61 0.95
N ASN A 47 4.10 10.67 1.04
CA ASN A 47 4.71 11.09 2.30
C ASN A 47 5.45 9.94 2.96
N ALA A 48 6.22 9.19 2.16
CA ALA A 48 6.96 8.03 2.63
C ALA A 48 7.93 8.46 3.73
N THR A 49 8.02 7.63 4.78
CA THR A 49 8.93 7.91 5.90
C THR A 49 10.36 7.57 5.52
N GLY A 50 11.31 8.09 6.31
CA GLY A 50 12.71 7.72 6.13
C GLY A 50 12.93 6.22 6.27
N TYR A 51 12.17 5.58 7.17
CA TYR A 51 12.27 4.13 7.33
C TYR A 51 11.92 3.40 6.03
N ALA A 52 10.80 3.75 5.40
CA ALA A 52 10.39 3.12 4.15
C ALA A 52 11.35 3.46 3.01
N SER A 53 11.83 4.71 2.96
CA SER A 53 12.74 5.15 1.90
C SER A 53 14.08 4.45 1.95
N ASN A 54 14.49 3.98 3.13
CA ASN A 54 15.76 3.26 3.30
C ASN A 54 15.66 1.78 2.96
N LEU A 55 14.45 1.28 2.76
CA LEU A 55 14.25 -0.11 2.33
C LEU A 55 14.34 -0.18 0.80
N ASP A 56 14.66 -1.36 0.30
CA ASP A 56 14.78 -1.59 -1.13
C ASP A 56 13.42 -1.95 -1.72
N LEU A 57 12.50 -1.00 -1.67
CA LEU A 57 11.15 -1.16 -2.19
C LEU A 57 11.08 -0.81 -3.66
N GLU A 58 10.11 -1.41 -4.35
CA GLU A 58 9.89 -1.08 -5.75
C GLU A 58 9.33 0.33 -5.87
N ARG A 59 9.59 0.95 -7.01
CA ARG A 59 9.08 2.29 -7.31
C ARG A 59 8.30 2.24 -8.61
N ASP A 60 7.30 3.09 -8.72
CA ASP A 60 6.55 3.21 -9.96
C ASP A 60 7.29 4.12 -10.94
N THR A 61 6.67 4.37 -12.10
CA THR A 61 7.29 5.18 -13.15
C THR A 61 7.53 6.63 -12.73
N GLN A 62 6.86 7.08 -11.68
CA GLN A 62 7.02 8.44 -11.16
C GLN A 62 8.00 8.51 -10.00
N GLY A 63 8.57 7.38 -9.62
CA GLY A 63 9.53 7.32 -8.54
C GLY A 63 8.94 7.14 -7.16
N ASP A 64 7.63 6.93 -7.05
CA ASP A 64 6.99 6.73 -5.77
C ASP A 64 7.14 5.28 -5.30
N LEU A 65 7.31 5.09 -4.00
CA LEU A 65 7.43 3.75 -3.42
C LEU A 65 6.11 3.01 -3.54
N THR A 66 6.18 1.72 -3.83
CA THR A 66 5.01 0.88 -3.95
C THR A 66 5.11 -0.34 -3.05
N LEU A 67 3.95 -0.85 -2.64
CA LEU A 67 3.83 -2.06 -1.83
C LEU A 67 2.84 -3.00 -2.50
N PRO A 68 3.16 -4.30 -2.61
CA PRO A 68 2.19 -5.25 -3.15
C PRO A 68 1.00 -5.36 -2.20
N PHE A 69 -0.19 -5.42 -2.74
CA PHE A 69 -1.38 -5.55 -1.90
C PHE A 69 -1.37 -6.86 -1.12
N SER A 70 -0.67 -7.87 -1.63
CA SER A 70 -0.53 -9.14 -0.93
C SER A 70 0.16 -9.01 0.43
N SER A 71 0.86 -7.91 0.67
CA SER A 71 1.49 -7.67 1.97
C SER A 71 0.52 -7.12 3.01
N VAL A 72 -0.67 -6.69 2.60
CA VAL A 72 -1.66 -6.11 3.52
C VAL A 72 -2.32 -7.23 4.31
N ILE A 73 -2.27 -7.12 5.63
CA ILE A 73 -2.84 -8.13 6.52
C ILE A 73 -4.05 -7.65 7.30
N ALA A 74 -4.23 -6.34 7.40
CA ALA A 74 -5.38 -5.79 8.10
C ALA A 74 -5.62 -4.36 7.66
N VAL A 75 -6.89 -3.95 7.66
CA VAL A 75 -7.27 -2.58 7.34
C VAL A 75 -8.29 -2.14 8.39
N GLY A 76 -8.03 -1.02 9.00
CA GLY A 76 -8.90 -0.39 9.97
C GLY A 76 -8.61 1.09 9.94
N ASP A 77 -8.26 1.67 11.08
CA ASP A 77 -7.79 3.06 11.10
C ASP A 77 -6.45 3.20 10.40
N PHE A 78 -5.70 2.09 10.33
CA PHE A 78 -4.43 2.02 9.63
C PHE A 78 -4.46 0.87 8.64
N VAL A 79 -3.60 0.95 7.63
CA VAL A 79 -3.34 -0.19 6.75
C VAL A 79 -2.11 -0.90 7.33
N VAL A 80 -2.30 -2.12 7.79
CA VAL A 80 -1.21 -2.91 8.42
C VAL A 80 -0.64 -3.87 7.40
N ILE A 81 0.67 -3.85 7.25
CA ILE A 81 1.37 -4.70 6.29
C ILE A 81 2.36 -5.62 6.99
N ALA A 82 2.66 -6.72 6.31
CA ALA A 82 3.69 -7.67 6.77
C ALA A 82 5.00 -7.31 6.07
N GLU A 83 5.92 -6.71 6.81
CA GLU A 83 7.19 -6.26 6.24
C GLU A 83 7.97 -7.41 5.63
N GLU A 84 7.91 -8.59 6.22
CA GLU A 84 8.61 -9.77 5.72
C GLU A 84 8.15 -10.21 4.35
N ASP A 85 6.97 -9.75 3.90
CA ASP A 85 6.47 -10.10 2.57
C ASP A 85 6.96 -9.14 1.49
N ILE A 86 7.67 -8.08 1.86
CA ILE A 86 8.13 -7.07 0.91
C ILE A 86 9.62 -6.80 0.96
N VAL A 87 10.33 -7.33 1.95
CA VAL A 87 11.78 -7.17 2.07
C VAL A 87 12.48 -8.51 2.25
#